data_4715a728be0af0000d141e50e565964d
#
_entry.id   4715a728be0af0000d141e50e565964d
#
_cell.length_a   1.000
_cell.length_b   1.000
_cell.length_c   1.000
_cell.angle_alpha   90.00
_cell.angle_beta   90.00
_cell.angle_gamma   90.00
#
_symmetry.space_group_name_H-M   'P 1'
#
loop_
_entity.id
_entity.type
_entity.pdbx_description
1 polymer ?
#
loop_
_entity_poly.entity_id
_entity_poly.type
_entity_poly.pdbx_seq_one_letter_code
_entity_poly.pdbx_strand_id
1 'polypeptide(L)'
;MQKWWISHGKIVYSQRESKTIRCMGKFELMVLPYAMDALEPVISKQTLEFHHGKHLAGYVNNLNGLLEGSPLAGLPLEEIVCKAEGGMLNNAGQILNHNLYFEQFTGEPTKSAPTGQLADAIERDFGSFEAFKEAFQKAGATLFGSGWVWLSSDKDGKLLITQETNAANPVQKGLKPLLTFDVWEHAYYLDYQNRRPDHLAALWQIVDWSVIEKRYE
;
A
#
# COMPACT_ATOMS: atom_id res chain seq x y z
N MET A 1 -29.63 -23.46 36.09
CA MET A 1 -30.06 -23.01 37.40
C MET A 1 -29.22 -21.84 37.83
N GLN A 2 -29.77 -20.64 37.73
CA GLN A 2 -29.13 -19.39 38.20
C GLN A 2 -29.39 -19.24 39.69
N LYS A 3 -28.33 -19.12 40.50
CA LYS A 3 -28.45 -18.80 41.94
C LYS A 3 -28.36 -17.28 42.10
N TRP A 4 -29.46 -16.67 42.61
CA TRP A 4 -29.52 -15.27 43.00
C TRP A 4 -29.15 -15.15 44.48
N TRP A 5 -28.27 -14.22 44.82
CA TRP A 5 -28.03 -13.80 46.20
C TRP A 5 -28.39 -12.33 46.31
N ILE A 6 -29.31 -12.00 47.24
CA ILE A 6 -29.63 -10.63 47.58
C ILE A 6 -28.99 -10.35 48.95
N SER A 7 -28.13 -9.35 49.02
CA SER A 7 -27.65 -8.78 50.26
C SER A 7 -27.65 -7.25 50.13
N HIS A 8 -28.41 -6.58 50.99
CA HIS A 8 -28.41 -5.13 51.24
C HIS A 8 -28.65 -4.18 50.08
N GLY A 9 -29.69 -4.35 49.30
CA GLY A 9 -30.33 -3.25 48.56
C GLY A 9 -29.52 -2.55 47.46
N LYS A 10 -28.44 -3.11 46.98
CA LYS A 10 -27.71 -2.61 45.79
C LYS A 10 -27.47 -3.75 44.80
N ILE A 11 -28.04 -3.61 43.59
CA ILE A 11 -27.78 -4.50 42.48
C ILE A 11 -26.39 -4.13 41.93
N VAL A 12 -25.41 -5.00 42.19
CA VAL A 12 -24.08 -4.88 41.56
C VAL A 12 -24.10 -5.72 40.30
N TYR A 13 -24.13 -5.08 39.15
CA TYR A 13 -23.89 -5.75 37.88
C TYR A 13 -22.41 -6.09 37.79
N SER A 14 -22.08 -7.37 37.96
CA SER A 14 -20.76 -7.87 37.57
C SER A 14 -20.67 -7.80 36.04
N GLN A 15 -20.03 -6.74 35.56
CA GLN A 15 -19.54 -6.74 34.17
C GLN A 15 -18.41 -7.77 34.07
N ARG A 16 -18.77 -8.99 33.66
CA ARG A 16 -17.77 -9.85 33.06
C ARG A 16 -17.34 -9.16 31.76
N GLU A 17 -16.20 -8.50 31.79
CA GLU A 17 -15.45 -8.22 30.58
C GLU A 17 -15.22 -9.54 29.86
N SER A 18 -16.00 -9.81 28.82
CA SER A 18 -15.64 -10.81 27.84
C SER A 18 -14.37 -10.28 27.16
N LYS A 19 -13.22 -10.74 27.63
CA LYS A 19 -12.00 -10.69 26.83
C LYS A 19 -12.32 -11.47 25.57
N THR A 20 -12.82 -10.79 24.56
CA THR A 20 -12.82 -11.30 23.19
C THR A 20 -11.35 -11.54 22.88
N ILE A 21 -10.93 -12.79 22.93
CA ILE A 21 -9.65 -13.22 22.36
C ILE A 21 -9.82 -12.93 20.88
N ARG A 22 -9.33 -11.74 20.47
CA ARG A 22 -9.17 -11.40 19.06
C ARG A 22 -8.18 -12.45 18.56
N CYS A 23 -8.66 -13.40 17.76
CA CYS A 23 -7.76 -14.27 17.02
C CYS A 23 -6.81 -13.37 16.26
N MET A 24 -5.55 -13.35 16.68
CA MET A 24 -4.49 -12.60 16.03
C MET A 24 -4.21 -13.31 14.72
N GLY A 25 -4.92 -12.93 13.65
CA GLY A 25 -4.69 -13.44 12.31
C GLY A 25 -3.26 -13.10 11.87
N LYS A 26 -2.56 -14.07 11.28
CA LYS A 26 -1.31 -13.78 10.55
C LYS A 26 -1.66 -12.98 9.30
N PHE A 27 -0.74 -12.12 8.89
CA PHE A 27 -0.84 -11.49 7.57
C PHE A 27 -0.68 -12.57 6.50
N GLU A 28 -1.46 -12.47 5.45
CA GLU A 28 -1.41 -13.38 4.31
C GLU A 28 -0.87 -12.64 3.08
N LEU A 29 -0.23 -13.40 2.18
CA LEU A 29 0.16 -12.88 0.89
C LEU A 29 -1.11 -12.50 0.12
N MET A 30 -1.19 -11.26 -0.34
CA MET A 30 -2.33 -10.82 -1.12
C MET A 30 -2.51 -11.66 -2.39
N VAL A 31 -3.75 -11.88 -2.80
CA VAL A 31 -4.06 -12.46 -4.09
C VAL A 31 -4.05 -11.35 -5.14
N LEU A 32 -3.30 -11.55 -6.23
CA LEU A 32 -3.31 -10.58 -7.34
C LEU A 32 -4.71 -10.52 -7.98
N PRO A 33 -5.24 -9.32 -8.30
CA PRO A 33 -6.55 -9.18 -8.94
C PRO A 33 -6.53 -9.54 -10.44
N TYR A 34 -5.40 -10.01 -10.97
CA TYR A 34 -5.17 -10.38 -12.36
C TYR A 34 -4.26 -11.61 -12.46
N ALA A 35 -4.22 -12.24 -13.65
CA ALA A 35 -3.31 -13.34 -13.94
C ALA A 35 -1.84 -12.86 -13.99
N MET A 36 -0.89 -13.76 -13.71
CA MET A 36 0.54 -13.44 -13.64
C MET A 36 1.13 -12.87 -14.95
N ASP A 37 0.52 -13.13 -16.08
CA ASP A 37 0.92 -12.65 -17.40
C ASP A 37 0.07 -11.50 -17.95
N ALA A 38 -0.95 -11.07 -17.18
CA ALA A 38 -1.91 -10.07 -17.66
C ALA A 38 -1.32 -8.67 -17.84
N LEU A 39 -0.19 -8.37 -17.20
CA LEU A 39 0.45 -7.06 -17.29
C LEU A 39 1.53 -6.95 -18.36
N GLU A 40 1.74 -8.05 -19.14
CA GLU A 40 2.68 -8.03 -20.26
C GLU A 40 2.19 -7.11 -21.40
N PRO A 41 3.07 -6.43 -22.10
CA PRO A 41 4.53 -6.46 -21.99
C PRO A 41 5.12 -5.48 -20.95
N VAL A 42 4.30 -4.78 -20.16
CA VAL A 42 4.75 -3.72 -19.25
C VAL A 42 5.49 -4.30 -18.05
N ILE A 43 4.94 -5.33 -17.44
CA ILE A 43 5.60 -6.12 -16.38
C ILE A 43 5.52 -7.58 -16.81
N SER A 44 6.66 -8.24 -16.97
CA SER A 44 6.68 -9.65 -17.37
C SER A 44 6.18 -10.56 -16.25
N LYS A 45 5.65 -11.71 -16.63
CA LYS A 45 5.32 -12.80 -15.72
C LYS A 45 6.48 -13.14 -14.79
N GLN A 46 7.71 -13.19 -15.34
CA GLN A 46 8.91 -13.50 -14.56
C GLN A 46 9.14 -12.45 -13.46
N THR A 47 8.99 -11.18 -13.77
CA THR A 47 9.09 -10.09 -12.78
C THR A 47 8.05 -10.28 -11.67
N LEU A 48 6.78 -10.58 -12.00
CA LEU A 48 5.74 -10.82 -10.99
C LEU A 48 6.00 -12.07 -10.14
N GLU A 49 6.53 -13.16 -10.72
CA GLU A 49 6.90 -14.37 -9.97
C GLU A 49 7.94 -14.08 -8.88
N PHE A 50 8.90 -13.19 -9.13
CA PHE A 50 9.86 -12.74 -8.13
C PHE A 50 9.29 -11.64 -7.22
N HIS A 51 8.71 -10.61 -7.79
CA HIS A 51 8.28 -9.42 -7.06
C HIS A 51 7.15 -9.74 -6.05
N HIS A 52 6.08 -10.39 -6.51
CA HIS A 52 4.99 -10.85 -5.67
C HIS A 52 5.35 -12.16 -4.94
N GLY A 53 5.77 -13.18 -5.69
CA GLY A 53 5.92 -14.55 -5.18
C GLY A 53 7.13 -14.78 -4.28
N LYS A 54 8.14 -13.89 -4.30
CA LYS A 54 9.35 -14.00 -3.46
C LYS A 54 9.54 -12.78 -2.56
N HIS A 55 9.62 -11.56 -3.12
CA HIS A 55 9.86 -10.37 -2.31
C HIS A 55 8.70 -10.12 -1.35
N LEU A 56 7.47 -9.93 -1.84
CA LEU A 56 6.32 -9.69 -0.98
C LEU A 56 6.05 -10.86 -0.03
N ALA A 57 6.09 -12.10 -0.53
CA ALA A 57 5.94 -13.29 0.32
C ALA A 57 6.98 -13.35 1.44
N GLY A 58 8.22 -12.95 1.16
CA GLY A 58 9.30 -12.85 2.15
C GLY A 58 8.98 -11.84 3.25
N TYR A 59 8.52 -10.65 2.87
CA TYR A 59 8.13 -9.60 3.85
C TYR A 59 6.97 -10.06 4.73
N VAL A 60 5.95 -10.72 4.17
CA VAL A 60 4.81 -11.27 4.93
C VAL A 60 5.29 -12.31 5.95
N ASN A 61 6.12 -13.26 5.54
CA ASN A 61 6.66 -14.29 6.43
C ASN A 61 7.51 -13.68 7.55
N ASN A 62 8.39 -12.72 7.21
CA ASN A 62 9.24 -12.06 8.19
C ASN A 62 8.43 -11.23 9.20
N LEU A 63 7.44 -10.45 8.73
CA LEU A 63 6.59 -9.67 9.62
C LEU A 63 5.82 -10.57 10.60
N ASN A 64 5.25 -11.66 10.11
CA ASN A 64 4.54 -12.62 10.96
C ASN A 64 5.44 -13.17 12.08
N GLY A 65 6.70 -13.50 11.77
CA GLY A 65 7.67 -13.93 12.78
C GLY A 65 8.01 -12.82 13.79
N LEU A 66 8.19 -11.57 13.32
CA LEU A 66 8.51 -10.43 14.18
C LEU A 66 7.33 -10.00 15.08
N LEU A 67 6.10 -10.31 14.69
CA LEU A 67 4.90 -9.99 15.47
C LEU A 67 4.62 -11.00 16.59
N GLU A 68 5.26 -12.16 16.60
CA GLU A 68 5.07 -13.16 17.66
C GLU A 68 5.51 -12.59 19.01
N GLY A 69 4.54 -12.43 19.93
CA GLY A 69 4.79 -11.82 21.26
C GLY A 69 4.96 -10.30 21.26
N SER A 70 4.84 -9.63 20.13
CA SER A 70 4.92 -8.16 20.03
C SER A 70 3.64 -7.49 20.52
N PRO A 71 3.72 -6.31 21.18
CA PRO A 71 2.55 -5.50 21.53
C PRO A 71 1.79 -4.97 20.30
N LEU A 72 2.40 -5.01 19.10
CA LEU A 72 1.77 -4.60 17.85
C LEU A 72 1.03 -5.75 17.16
N ALA A 73 1.11 -6.98 17.69
CA ALA A 73 0.38 -8.11 17.14
C ALA A 73 -1.14 -7.86 17.14
N GLY A 74 -1.80 -8.14 16.03
CA GLY A 74 -3.25 -7.94 15.85
C GLY A 74 -3.68 -6.51 15.52
N LEU A 75 -2.76 -5.57 15.36
CA LEU A 75 -3.07 -4.24 14.82
C LEU A 75 -3.21 -4.30 13.28
N PRO A 76 -3.97 -3.39 12.69
CA PRO A 76 -3.97 -3.15 11.24
C PRO A 76 -2.56 -2.82 10.73
N LEU A 77 -2.29 -3.16 9.46
CA LEU A 77 -0.96 -2.98 8.86
C LEU A 77 -0.50 -1.52 8.89
N GLU A 78 -1.39 -0.59 8.59
CA GLU A 78 -1.13 0.85 8.61
C GLU A 78 -0.73 1.35 10.01
N GLU A 79 -1.38 0.81 11.04
CA GLU A 79 -1.02 1.16 12.41
C GLU A 79 0.35 0.60 12.80
N ILE A 80 0.70 -0.59 12.34
CA ILE A 80 2.04 -1.17 12.53
C ILE A 80 3.07 -0.29 11.85
N VAL A 81 2.84 0.10 10.59
CA VAL A 81 3.74 1.00 9.84
C VAL A 81 3.98 2.32 10.57
N CYS A 82 2.95 2.87 11.24
CA CYS A 82 3.08 4.12 11.99
C CYS A 82 3.77 3.97 13.34
N LYS A 83 3.80 2.76 13.93
CA LYS A 83 4.26 2.54 15.32
C LYS A 83 5.52 1.71 15.42
N ALA A 84 5.83 0.90 14.41
CA ALA A 84 6.98 0.02 14.41
C ALA A 84 8.28 0.75 14.05
N GLU A 85 9.39 0.13 14.41
CA GLU A 85 10.74 0.59 14.09
C GLU A 85 11.59 -0.56 13.52
N GLY A 86 12.72 -0.24 12.90
CA GLY A 86 13.71 -1.20 12.43
C GLY A 86 13.16 -2.24 11.48
N GLY A 87 13.48 -3.51 11.72
CA GLY A 87 13.09 -4.62 10.85
C GLY A 87 11.57 -4.82 10.74
N MET A 88 10.83 -4.55 11.82
CA MET A 88 9.38 -4.66 11.80
C MET A 88 8.75 -3.58 10.91
N LEU A 89 9.18 -2.32 11.03
CA LEU A 89 8.77 -1.24 10.13
C LEU A 89 9.11 -1.56 8.68
N ASN A 90 10.34 -2.03 8.42
CA ASN A 90 10.76 -2.35 7.06
C ASN A 90 9.85 -3.40 6.40
N ASN A 91 9.53 -4.49 7.12
CA ASN A 91 8.67 -5.53 6.56
C ASN A 91 7.21 -5.06 6.44
N ALA A 92 6.67 -4.39 7.45
CA ALA A 92 5.29 -3.88 7.42
C ALA A 92 5.10 -2.83 6.32
N GLY A 93 6.04 -1.89 6.20
CA GLY A 93 6.02 -0.85 5.16
C GLY A 93 6.09 -1.46 3.76
N GLN A 94 6.99 -2.44 3.55
CA GLN A 94 7.07 -3.13 2.26
C GLN A 94 5.78 -3.89 1.92
N ILE A 95 5.14 -4.54 2.90
CA ILE A 95 3.85 -5.21 2.64
C ILE A 95 2.80 -4.19 2.23
N LEU A 96 2.67 -3.09 2.96
CA LEU A 96 1.68 -2.05 2.64
C LEU A 96 1.94 -1.44 1.27
N ASN A 97 3.20 -1.11 0.96
CA ASN A 97 3.61 -0.53 -0.31
C ASN A 97 3.29 -1.46 -1.48
N HIS A 98 3.67 -2.75 -1.38
CA HIS A 98 3.42 -3.73 -2.44
C HIS A 98 1.94 -4.04 -2.62
N ASN A 99 1.15 -4.12 -1.54
CA ASN A 99 -0.30 -4.33 -1.66
C ASN A 99 -0.94 -3.20 -2.45
N LEU A 100 -0.65 -1.94 -2.09
CA LEU A 100 -1.14 -0.77 -2.83
C LEU A 100 -0.64 -0.73 -4.28
N TYR A 101 0.60 -1.15 -4.52
CA TYR A 101 1.21 -1.22 -5.85
C TYR A 101 0.53 -2.26 -6.73
N PHE A 102 0.35 -3.49 -6.25
CA PHE A 102 -0.25 -4.54 -7.07
C PHE A 102 -1.76 -4.36 -7.28
N GLU A 103 -2.48 -3.84 -6.31
CA GLU A 103 -3.92 -3.60 -6.43
C GLU A 103 -4.29 -2.58 -7.51
N GLN A 104 -3.40 -1.66 -7.84
CA GLN A 104 -3.68 -0.53 -8.74
C GLN A 104 -3.52 -0.84 -10.23
N PHE A 105 -3.15 -2.06 -10.59
CA PHE A 105 -2.90 -2.43 -11.98
C PHE A 105 -3.97 -3.36 -12.55
N THR A 106 -4.11 -3.31 -13.87
CA THR A 106 -4.95 -4.22 -14.64
C THR A 106 -4.34 -4.44 -16.03
N GLY A 107 -4.53 -5.65 -16.58
CA GLY A 107 -4.16 -5.94 -17.98
C GLY A 107 -5.10 -5.31 -19.00
N GLU A 108 -6.29 -4.88 -18.57
CA GLU A 108 -7.32 -4.30 -19.44
C GLU A 108 -7.83 -2.97 -18.87
N PRO A 109 -7.01 -1.90 -18.88
CA PRO A 109 -7.42 -0.61 -18.35
C PRO A 109 -8.57 -0.03 -19.17
N THR A 110 -9.66 0.27 -18.50
CA THR A 110 -10.88 0.85 -19.12
C THR A 110 -10.77 2.36 -19.36
N LYS A 111 -9.77 3.00 -18.72
CA LYS A 111 -9.52 4.44 -18.77
C LYS A 111 -8.03 4.69 -18.91
N SER A 112 -7.64 5.65 -19.73
CA SER A 112 -6.25 6.12 -19.87
C SER A 112 -5.89 7.28 -18.92
N ALA A 113 -6.90 7.84 -18.24
CA ALA A 113 -6.76 8.96 -17.30
C ALA A 113 -7.88 8.89 -16.24
N PRO A 114 -7.70 9.52 -15.08
CA PRO A 114 -8.74 9.62 -14.06
C PRO A 114 -9.90 10.49 -14.54
N THR A 115 -11.05 10.31 -13.90
CA THR A 115 -12.28 11.08 -14.12
C THR A 115 -12.83 11.62 -12.80
N GLY A 116 -13.86 12.48 -12.85
CA GLY A 116 -14.54 12.97 -11.65
C GLY A 116 -13.65 13.74 -10.69
N GLN A 117 -13.87 13.57 -9.40
CA GLN A 117 -13.22 14.36 -8.36
C GLN A 117 -11.69 14.26 -8.37
N LEU A 118 -11.13 13.10 -8.71
CA LEU A 118 -9.68 12.93 -8.81
C LEU A 118 -9.10 13.72 -9.99
N ALA A 119 -9.80 13.74 -11.15
CA ALA A 119 -9.37 14.54 -12.29
C ALA A 119 -9.38 16.03 -11.96
N ASP A 120 -10.46 16.51 -11.32
CA ASP A 120 -10.60 17.92 -10.90
C ASP A 120 -9.49 18.31 -9.89
N ALA A 121 -9.16 17.39 -8.97
CA ALA A 121 -8.09 17.62 -8.00
C ALA A 121 -6.69 17.65 -8.66
N ILE A 122 -6.44 16.79 -9.65
CA ILE A 122 -5.19 16.79 -10.42
C ILE A 122 -5.07 18.12 -11.21
N GLU A 123 -6.13 18.56 -11.86
CA GLU A 123 -6.10 19.85 -12.58
C GLU A 123 -5.88 21.01 -11.61
N ARG A 124 -6.56 21.03 -10.46
CA ARG A 124 -6.40 22.06 -9.42
C ARG A 124 -4.97 22.14 -8.91
N ASP A 125 -4.34 20.99 -8.61
CA ASP A 125 -3.08 20.95 -7.85
C ASP A 125 -1.84 20.89 -8.76
N PHE A 126 -1.98 20.40 -10.01
CA PHE A 126 -0.88 20.24 -10.97
C PHE A 126 -1.08 20.97 -12.29
N GLY A 127 -2.26 21.53 -12.54
CA GLY A 127 -2.59 22.29 -13.75
C GLY A 127 -3.05 21.44 -14.94
N SER A 128 -2.62 20.19 -15.04
CA SER A 128 -3.12 19.22 -16.02
C SER A 128 -2.71 17.78 -15.65
N PHE A 129 -3.34 16.80 -16.27
CA PHE A 129 -2.95 15.39 -16.11
C PHE A 129 -1.55 15.11 -16.65
N GLU A 130 -1.18 15.71 -17.77
CA GLU A 130 0.15 15.59 -18.37
C GLU A 130 1.23 16.18 -17.46
N ALA A 131 0.99 17.37 -16.90
CA ALA A 131 1.91 18.00 -15.96
C ALA A 131 2.08 17.16 -14.68
N PHE A 132 0.99 16.56 -14.18
CA PHE A 132 1.04 15.60 -13.08
C PHE A 132 1.91 14.40 -13.43
N LYS A 133 1.68 13.75 -14.59
CA LYS A 133 2.46 12.58 -15.02
C LYS A 133 3.95 12.90 -15.13
N GLU A 134 4.27 14.05 -15.74
CA GLU A 134 5.66 14.50 -15.88
C GLU A 134 6.33 14.70 -14.51
N ALA A 135 5.64 15.39 -13.58
CA ALA A 135 6.14 15.62 -12.23
C ALA A 135 6.31 14.31 -11.45
N PHE A 136 5.38 13.38 -11.58
CA PHE A 136 5.42 12.08 -10.93
C PHE A 136 6.57 11.21 -11.48
N GLN A 137 6.71 11.12 -12.79
CA GLN A 137 7.81 10.38 -13.42
C GLN A 137 9.17 10.98 -13.04
N LYS A 138 9.29 12.30 -13.04
CA LYS A 138 10.51 13.00 -12.63
C LYS A 138 10.85 12.67 -11.18
N ALA A 139 9.87 12.69 -10.28
CA ALA A 139 10.09 12.32 -8.88
C ALA A 139 10.56 10.85 -8.74
N GLY A 140 9.94 9.91 -9.45
CA GLY A 140 10.38 8.50 -9.44
C GLY A 140 11.79 8.31 -10.00
N ALA A 141 12.12 8.98 -11.10
CA ALA A 141 13.42 8.88 -11.75
C ALA A 141 14.56 9.48 -10.93
N THR A 142 14.29 10.57 -10.19
CA THR A 142 15.29 11.29 -9.39
C THR A 142 15.44 10.80 -7.97
N LEU A 143 14.59 9.88 -7.50
CA LEU A 143 14.75 9.26 -6.19
C LEU A 143 16.07 8.47 -6.17
N PHE A 144 16.99 8.90 -5.31
CA PHE A 144 18.29 8.26 -5.19
C PHE A 144 18.17 6.92 -4.43
N GLY A 145 18.64 5.84 -5.04
CA GLY A 145 18.60 4.50 -4.46
C GLY A 145 17.23 3.84 -4.59
N SER A 146 16.88 3.05 -3.58
CA SER A 146 15.65 2.26 -3.51
C SER A 146 14.53 3.05 -2.83
N GLY A 147 13.32 2.90 -3.31
CA GLY A 147 12.15 3.54 -2.71
C GLY A 147 10.93 3.53 -3.62
N TRP A 148 10.06 4.48 -3.37
CA TRP A 148 8.71 4.56 -3.94
C TRP A 148 8.37 6.02 -4.26
N VAL A 149 7.75 6.28 -5.39
CA VAL A 149 7.11 7.57 -5.68
C VAL A 149 5.62 7.44 -5.44
N TRP A 150 5.03 8.43 -4.81
CA TRP A 150 3.63 8.41 -4.38
C TRP A 150 2.87 9.64 -4.86
N LEU A 151 1.62 9.42 -5.29
CA LEU A 151 0.55 10.40 -5.22
C LEU A 151 -0.22 10.15 -3.94
N SER A 152 -0.38 11.17 -3.13
CA SER A 152 -1.12 11.10 -1.87
C SER A 152 -2.02 12.31 -1.72
N SER A 153 -3.05 12.22 -0.88
CA SER A 153 -3.83 13.37 -0.46
C SER A 153 -3.61 13.68 1.01
N ASP A 154 -3.66 14.96 1.36
CA ASP A 154 -3.75 15.39 2.74
C ASP A 154 -5.21 15.33 3.25
N LYS A 155 -5.42 15.73 4.51
CA LYS A 155 -6.74 15.75 5.16
C LYS A 155 -7.76 16.72 4.51
N ASP A 156 -7.29 17.67 3.72
CA ASP A 156 -8.12 18.66 3.04
C ASP A 156 -8.34 18.28 1.55
N GLY A 157 -7.88 17.08 1.15
CA GLY A 157 -8.01 16.55 -0.22
C GLY A 157 -7.02 17.17 -1.21
N LYS A 158 -5.99 17.88 -0.74
CA LYS A 158 -4.92 18.39 -1.60
C LYS A 158 -4.00 17.26 -2.00
N LEU A 159 -3.67 17.20 -3.28
CA LEU A 159 -2.77 16.19 -3.83
C LEU A 159 -1.30 16.61 -3.71
N LEU A 160 -0.46 15.63 -3.36
CA LEU A 160 0.99 15.79 -3.22
C LEU A 160 1.71 14.62 -3.86
N ILE A 161 2.83 14.92 -4.53
CA ILE A 161 3.80 13.91 -4.97
C ILE A 161 4.91 13.84 -3.92
N THR A 162 5.18 12.64 -3.40
CA THR A 162 6.27 12.42 -2.45
C THR A 162 7.20 11.30 -2.90
N GLN A 163 8.44 11.36 -2.44
CA GLN A 163 9.44 10.33 -2.59
C GLN A 163 9.67 9.71 -1.22
N GLU A 164 9.50 8.39 -1.12
CA GLU A 164 9.70 7.66 0.13
C GLU A 164 10.82 6.63 -0.07
N THR A 165 11.89 6.77 0.70
CA THR A 165 13.05 5.88 0.60
C THR A 165 12.78 4.53 1.26
N ASN A 166 13.37 3.47 0.73
CA ASN A 166 13.30 2.11 1.27
C ASN A 166 11.85 1.63 1.46
N ALA A 167 11.41 1.43 2.71
CA ALA A 167 10.09 0.92 3.08
C ALA A 167 9.14 2.02 3.61
N ALA A 168 9.55 3.28 3.58
CA ALA A 168 8.72 4.37 4.08
C ALA A 168 7.43 4.51 3.26
N ASN A 169 6.38 5.01 3.91
CA ASN A 169 5.05 5.17 3.35
C ASN A 169 4.43 6.51 3.78
N PRO A 170 3.66 7.18 2.92
CA PRO A 170 2.99 8.46 3.24
C PRO A 170 2.10 8.43 4.49
N VAL A 171 1.55 7.27 4.89
CA VAL A 171 0.72 7.14 6.12
C VAL A 171 1.47 7.58 7.38
N GLN A 172 2.82 7.43 7.41
CA GLN A 172 3.65 7.89 8.52
C GLN A 172 3.68 9.42 8.66
N LYS A 173 3.31 10.13 7.61
CA LYS A 173 3.21 11.59 7.53
C LYS A 173 1.78 12.09 7.64
N GLY A 174 0.82 11.18 7.93
CA GLY A 174 -0.61 11.50 7.99
C GLY A 174 -1.24 11.77 6.61
N LEU A 175 -0.62 11.29 5.53
CA LEU A 175 -1.15 11.39 4.19
C LEU A 175 -1.87 10.11 3.79
N LYS A 176 -2.90 10.22 2.95
CA LYS A 176 -3.63 9.09 2.37
C LYS A 176 -2.96 8.70 1.05
N PRO A 177 -2.31 7.53 0.94
CA PRO A 177 -1.69 7.08 -0.30
C PRO A 177 -2.76 6.71 -1.34
N LEU A 178 -2.55 7.13 -2.59
CA LEU A 178 -3.48 6.92 -3.70
C LEU A 178 -2.87 6.05 -4.80
N LEU A 179 -1.75 6.50 -5.39
CA LEU A 179 -1.02 5.84 -6.47
C LEU A 179 0.45 5.74 -6.07
N THR A 180 1.10 4.62 -6.42
CA THR A 180 2.53 4.46 -6.19
C THR A 180 3.23 3.74 -7.33
N PHE A 181 4.48 4.12 -7.62
CA PHE A 181 5.36 3.32 -8.47
C PHE A 181 6.59 2.91 -7.66
N ASP A 182 6.91 1.64 -7.77
CA ASP A 182 8.09 1.05 -7.16
C ASP A 182 9.33 1.39 -7.99
N VAL A 183 10.34 1.97 -7.36
CA VAL A 183 11.62 2.29 -7.99
C VAL A 183 12.80 1.49 -7.38
N TRP A 184 12.50 0.46 -6.60
CA TRP A 184 13.46 -0.57 -6.28
C TRP A 184 13.85 -1.32 -7.57
N GLU A 185 15.11 -1.66 -7.74
CA GLU A 185 15.58 -2.35 -8.96
C GLU A 185 14.92 -3.71 -9.17
N HIS A 186 14.54 -4.41 -8.09
CA HIS A 186 13.83 -5.68 -8.19
C HIS A 186 12.46 -5.57 -8.91
N ALA A 187 11.85 -4.39 -8.92
CA ALA A 187 10.56 -4.17 -9.57
C ALA A 187 10.65 -4.11 -11.10
N TYR A 188 11.84 -3.79 -11.66
CA TYR A 188 11.95 -3.52 -13.09
C TYR A 188 13.22 -4.04 -13.77
N TYR A 189 14.21 -4.52 -13.05
CA TYR A 189 15.52 -4.81 -13.62
C TYR A 189 15.49 -5.94 -14.66
N LEU A 190 14.63 -6.95 -14.50
CA LEU A 190 14.48 -8.04 -15.45
C LEU A 190 13.95 -7.57 -16.82
N ASP A 191 13.06 -6.56 -16.81
CA ASP A 191 12.40 -6.08 -18.03
C ASP A 191 13.10 -4.84 -18.60
N TYR A 192 13.60 -3.96 -17.76
CA TYR A 192 14.13 -2.64 -18.16
C TYR A 192 15.60 -2.43 -17.81
N GLN A 193 16.25 -3.31 -17.06
CA GLN A 193 17.61 -3.16 -16.54
C GLN A 193 17.78 -1.81 -15.82
N ASN A 194 18.76 -0.99 -16.24
CA ASN A 194 19.00 0.33 -15.64
C ASN A 194 18.07 1.45 -16.17
N ARG A 195 17.12 1.12 -17.04
CA ARG A 195 16.23 2.11 -17.68
C ARG A 195 15.01 2.41 -16.81
N ARG A 196 15.23 2.87 -15.58
CA ARG A 196 14.13 3.28 -14.66
C ARG A 196 13.14 4.26 -15.30
N PRO A 197 13.54 5.29 -16.08
CA PRO A 197 12.59 6.17 -16.74
C PRO A 197 11.63 5.45 -17.69
N ASP A 198 12.10 4.44 -18.43
CA ASP A 198 11.28 3.65 -19.37
C ASP A 198 10.24 2.81 -18.60
N HIS A 199 10.66 2.18 -17.49
CA HIS A 199 9.75 1.48 -16.58
C HIS A 199 8.65 2.40 -16.08
N LEU A 200 9.00 3.58 -15.53
CA LEU A 200 8.04 4.56 -15.03
C LEU A 200 7.08 5.05 -16.13
N ALA A 201 7.56 5.22 -17.35
CA ALA A 201 6.74 5.61 -18.48
C ALA A 201 5.77 4.49 -18.91
N ALA A 202 6.20 3.24 -18.86
CA ALA A 202 5.39 2.10 -19.26
C ALA A 202 4.26 1.80 -18.27
N LEU A 203 4.47 1.99 -16.96
CA LEU A 203 3.49 1.67 -15.92
C LEU A 203 2.15 2.40 -16.11
N TRP A 204 2.13 3.58 -16.71
CA TRP A 204 0.88 4.31 -16.97
C TRP A 204 -0.10 3.55 -17.87
N GLN A 205 0.39 2.60 -18.67
CA GLN A 205 -0.44 1.80 -19.59
C GLN A 205 -1.32 0.78 -18.86
N ILE A 206 -0.98 0.42 -17.62
CA ILE A 206 -1.64 -0.63 -16.85
C ILE A 206 -2.31 -0.12 -15.56
N VAL A 207 -2.29 1.19 -15.29
CA VAL A 207 -2.97 1.78 -14.12
C VAL A 207 -4.49 1.60 -14.26
N ASP A 208 -5.10 0.99 -13.27
CA ASP A 208 -6.56 1.01 -13.09
C ASP A 208 -6.98 2.28 -12.34
N TRP A 209 -7.37 3.28 -13.09
CA TRP A 209 -7.80 4.55 -12.53
C TRP A 209 -9.03 4.44 -11.63
N SER A 210 -9.85 3.42 -11.79
CA SER A 210 -11.03 3.20 -10.93
C SER A 210 -10.61 2.89 -9.48
N VAL A 211 -9.50 2.18 -9.31
CA VAL A 211 -8.91 1.91 -8.00
C VAL A 211 -8.40 3.19 -7.35
N ILE A 212 -7.72 4.04 -8.13
CA ILE A 212 -7.15 5.29 -7.62
C ILE A 212 -8.25 6.30 -7.27
N GLU A 213 -9.28 6.42 -8.13
CA GLU A 213 -10.47 7.23 -7.89
C GLU A 213 -11.15 6.83 -6.57
N LYS A 214 -11.38 5.52 -6.37
CA LYS A 214 -11.96 4.99 -5.13
C LYS A 214 -11.10 5.26 -3.88
N ARG A 215 -9.77 5.24 -4.03
CA ARG A 215 -8.88 5.60 -2.92
C ARG A 215 -8.93 7.10 -2.62
N TYR A 216 -9.26 7.95 -3.60
CA TYR A 216 -9.37 9.39 -3.38
C TYR A 216 -10.66 9.78 -2.65
N GLU A 217 -11.77 9.09 -2.90
CA GLU A 217 -13.05 9.26 -2.18
C GLU A 217 -12.89 9.03 -0.66
#